data_f776fbbd28589c20dc0669ebedee9f72
#
_entry.id   f776fbbd28589c20dc0669ebedee9f72
#
_cell.length_a   1.000
_cell.length_b   1.000
_cell.length_c   1.000
_cell.angle_alpha   90.00
_cell.angle_beta   90.00
_cell.angle_gamma   90.00
#
_symmetry.space_group_name_H-M   'P 1'
#
loop_
_entity.id
_entity.type
_entity.pdbx_description
1 polymer ?
#
loop_
_entity_poly.entity_id
_entity_poly.type
_entity_poly.pdbx_seq_one_letter_code
_entity_poly.pdbx_strand_id
1 'polypeptide(L)'
;MKLSDFDYKLPNKYLAQYPSDERDECKLMLLNRKEEKIEHLIFKDIIDFYDDGDVIVLNNTKVFPARLFGNKEKTGARIEVFLLRELNQDQRLWDVLVDPARKIRIGNKLYFGEDESLVAEVIDNTTSRGRTLRLYYQ
;
A
#
# COMPACT_ATOMS: atom_id res chain seq x y z
N MET A 1 27.19 -12.49 -4.50
CA MET A 1 26.25 -11.97 -3.49
C MET A 1 25.10 -12.97 -3.41
N LYS A 2 24.85 -13.54 -2.24
CA LYS A 2 23.76 -14.52 -2.01
C LYS A 2 22.69 -13.85 -1.17
N LEU A 3 21.43 -14.33 -1.24
CA LEU A 3 20.34 -13.80 -0.44
C LEU A 3 20.63 -13.91 1.06
N SER A 4 21.32 -14.99 1.49
CA SER A 4 21.75 -15.19 2.86
C SER A 4 22.71 -14.11 3.39
N ASP A 5 23.39 -13.37 2.51
CA ASP A 5 24.31 -12.29 2.91
C ASP A 5 23.53 -11.08 3.49
N PHE A 6 22.20 -11.05 3.27
CA PHE A 6 21.29 -10.02 3.76
C PHE A 6 20.40 -10.50 4.91
N ASP A 7 20.59 -11.74 5.37
CA ASP A 7 19.81 -12.29 6.48
C ASP A 7 20.36 -11.80 7.80
N TYR A 8 19.50 -11.14 8.59
CA TYR A 8 19.85 -10.66 9.93
C TYR A 8 18.62 -10.65 10.83
N LYS A 9 18.83 -10.73 12.12
CA LYS A 9 17.79 -10.70 13.13
C LYS A 9 17.40 -9.26 13.44
N LEU A 10 16.19 -8.85 13.04
CA LEU A 10 15.60 -7.55 13.38
C LEU A 10 14.63 -7.68 14.57
N PRO A 11 15.02 -7.31 15.80
CA PRO A 11 14.12 -7.33 16.94
C PRO A 11 12.95 -6.32 16.78
N ASN A 12 11.74 -6.72 17.20
CA ASN A 12 10.53 -5.89 17.08
C ASN A 12 10.66 -4.51 17.75
N LYS A 13 11.48 -4.37 18.78
CA LYS A 13 11.71 -3.07 19.45
C LYS A 13 12.32 -1.99 18.55
N TYR A 14 12.91 -2.38 17.40
CA TYR A 14 13.46 -1.44 16.43
C TYR A 14 12.49 -1.10 15.30
N LEU A 15 11.30 -1.72 15.28
CA LEU A 15 10.25 -1.39 14.33
C LEU A 15 9.37 -0.30 14.92
N ALA A 16 9.42 0.89 14.32
CA ALA A 16 8.53 1.98 14.71
C ALA A 16 7.07 1.59 14.44
N GLN A 17 6.20 1.79 15.42
CA GLN A 17 4.76 1.51 15.31
C GLN A 17 3.98 2.72 14.81
N TYR A 18 4.53 3.92 15.00
CA TYR A 18 3.93 5.19 14.61
C TYR A 18 4.99 6.07 13.93
N PRO A 19 4.59 6.93 12.99
CA PRO A 19 5.49 7.94 12.43
C PRO A 19 5.88 8.98 13.49
N SER A 20 6.90 9.80 13.21
CA SER A 20 7.19 11.01 13.97
C SER A 20 6.01 12.00 13.83
N ASP A 21 5.73 12.79 14.85
CA ASP A 21 4.69 13.83 14.80
C ASP A 21 4.98 14.81 13.67
N GLU A 22 6.22 15.30 13.61
CA GLU A 22 6.74 16.07 12.48
C GLU A 22 7.56 15.15 11.56
N ARG A 23 7.25 15.14 10.26
CA ARG A 23 7.86 14.20 9.31
C ARG A 23 9.35 14.43 9.10
N ASP A 24 9.78 15.67 9.16
CA ASP A 24 11.18 16.08 8.99
C ASP A 24 12.02 15.89 10.26
N GLU A 25 11.40 15.57 11.40
CA GLU A 25 12.08 15.20 12.64
C GLU A 25 12.37 13.70 12.78
N CYS A 26 12.09 12.90 11.77
CA CYS A 26 12.47 11.50 11.78
C CYS A 26 14.00 11.34 11.71
N LYS A 27 14.50 10.18 12.17
CA LYS A 27 15.94 9.88 12.15
C LYS A 27 16.44 9.72 10.72
N LEU A 28 17.58 10.33 10.43
CA LEU A 28 18.35 10.17 9.19
C LEU A 28 19.62 9.35 9.48
N MET A 29 19.89 8.36 8.66
CA MET A 29 21.18 7.65 8.62
C MET A 29 21.94 8.12 7.38
N LEU A 30 23.05 8.80 7.58
CA LEU A 30 23.97 9.19 6.51
C LEU A 30 25.06 8.14 6.37
N LEU A 31 25.18 7.55 5.19
CA LEU A 31 26.22 6.59 4.86
C LEU A 31 27.23 7.18 3.87
N ASN A 32 28.40 7.54 4.33
CA ASN A 32 29.52 7.93 3.48
C ASN A 32 30.27 6.66 3.04
N ARG A 33 30.02 6.20 1.81
CA ARG A 33 30.62 4.98 1.27
C ARG A 33 32.11 5.09 0.98
N LYS A 34 32.61 6.30 0.75
CA LYS A 34 34.05 6.53 0.48
C LYS A 34 34.88 6.45 1.75
N GLU A 35 34.35 6.97 2.84
CA GLU A 35 35.00 7.00 4.15
C GLU A 35 34.59 5.86 5.06
N GLU A 36 33.65 4.99 4.60
CA GLU A 36 33.06 3.90 5.37
C GLU A 36 32.48 4.38 6.72
N LYS A 37 31.92 5.58 6.74
CA LYS A 37 31.40 6.24 7.94
C LYS A 37 29.88 6.27 7.94
N ILE A 38 29.29 5.98 9.11
CA ILE A 38 27.86 6.13 9.35
C ILE A 38 27.64 7.22 10.39
N GLU A 39 26.76 8.15 10.09
CA GLU A 39 26.34 9.21 10.99
C GLU A 39 24.83 9.14 11.20
N HIS A 40 24.37 9.53 12.39
CA HIS A 40 22.94 9.58 12.74
C HIS A 40 22.54 11.02 12.99
N LEU A 41 21.60 11.52 12.19
CA LEU A 41 21.13 12.89 12.12
C LEU A 41 19.61 12.93 12.23
N ILE A 42 19.01 14.09 12.10
CA ILE A 42 17.58 14.31 11.92
C ILE A 42 17.33 14.59 10.44
N PHE A 43 16.19 14.17 9.90
CA PHE A 43 15.94 14.24 8.45
C PHE A 43 15.99 15.67 7.89
N LYS A 44 15.59 16.68 8.68
CA LYS A 44 15.69 18.08 8.26
C LYS A 44 17.12 18.54 7.94
N ASP A 45 18.15 17.88 8.51
CA ASP A 45 19.55 18.18 8.26
C ASP A 45 19.98 17.77 6.84
N ILE A 46 19.12 17.04 6.10
CA ILE A 46 19.42 16.57 4.73
C ILE A 46 19.73 17.72 3.77
N ILE A 47 19.17 18.90 4.02
CA ILE A 47 19.40 20.09 3.19
C ILE A 47 20.86 20.51 3.16
N ASP A 48 21.62 20.24 4.22
CA ASP A 48 23.04 20.59 4.34
C ASP A 48 23.95 19.73 3.44
N PHE A 49 23.39 18.69 2.80
CA PHE A 49 24.12 17.77 1.93
C PHE A 49 23.83 17.99 0.43
N TYR A 50 23.12 19.06 0.09
CA TYR A 50 22.84 19.43 -1.30
C TYR A 50 23.58 20.70 -1.68
N ASP A 51 24.14 20.67 -2.89
CA ASP A 51 24.81 21.78 -3.51
C ASP A 51 23.99 22.34 -4.69
N ASP A 52 24.37 23.54 -5.15
CA ASP A 52 23.78 24.14 -6.35
C ASP A 52 23.98 23.23 -7.57
N GLY A 53 22.88 22.84 -8.20
CA GLY A 53 22.85 21.95 -9.36
C GLY A 53 22.44 20.51 -9.03
N ASP A 54 22.29 20.15 -7.76
CA ASP A 54 21.73 18.86 -7.39
C ASP A 54 20.24 18.79 -7.74
N VAL A 55 19.78 17.59 -8.08
CA VAL A 55 18.38 17.33 -8.46
C VAL A 55 17.76 16.31 -7.51
N ILE A 56 16.69 16.73 -6.84
CA ILE A 56 15.89 15.84 -5.98
C ILE A 56 14.66 15.37 -6.76
N VAL A 57 14.50 14.05 -6.88
CA VAL A 57 13.31 13.44 -7.48
C VAL A 57 12.39 12.94 -6.38
N LEU A 58 11.20 13.52 -6.28
CA LEU A 58 10.19 13.17 -5.28
C LEU A 58 8.96 12.57 -5.93
N ASN A 59 8.30 11.65 -5.21
CA ASN A 59 6.99 11.17 -5.59
C ASN A 59 5.92 12.10 -4.98
N ASN A 60 5.13 12.74 -5.83
CA ASN A 60 4.02 13.61 -5.43
C ASN A 60 2.64 12.93 -5.61
N THR A 61 2.62 11.63 -5.82
CA THR A 61 1.38 10.87 -5.98
C THR A 61 0.58 10.91 -4.69
N LYS A 62 -0.70 11.26 -4.80
CA LYS A 62 -1.62 11.19 -3.67
C LYS A 62 -2.02 9.73 -3.42
N VAL A 63 -1.61 9.20 -2.27
CA VAL A 63 -1.99 7.85 -1.85
C VAL A 63 -3.39 7.86 -1.22
N PHE A 64 -4.23 6.91 -1.59
CA PHE A 64 -5.53 6.67 -0.98
C PHE A 64 -5.55 5.28 -0.30
N PRO A 65 -6.43 5.03 0.69
CA PRO A 65 -6.58 3.73 1.33
C PRO A 65 -7.11 2.70 0.32
N ALA A 66 -6.20 1.94 -0.29
CA ALA A 66 -6.52 0.99 -1.36
C ALA A 66 -6.97 -0.40 -0.85
N ARG A 67 -6.85 -0.65 0.46
CA ARG A 67 -7.20 -1.92 1.08
C ARG A 67 -8.55 -1.82 1.78
N LEU A 68 -9.53 -2.52 1.24
CA LEU A 68 -10.90 -2.50 1.73
C LEU A 68 -11.22 -3.83 2.43
N PHE A 69 -11.84 -3.74 3.60
CA PHE A 69 -12.36 -4.89 4.33
C PHE A 69 -13.88 -4.86 4.30
N GLY A 70 -14.49 -6.00 4.02
CA GLY A 70 -15.92 -6.09 3.89
C GLY A 70 -16.43 -7.51 4.03
N ASN A 71 -17.68 -7.73 3.63
CA ASN A 71 -18.36 -9.00 3.75
C ASN A 71 -18.97 -9.41 2.41
N LYS A 72 -18.96 -10.72 2.18
CA LYS A 72 -19.62 -11.31 1.02
C LYS A 72 -21.12 -11.41 1.25
N GLU A 73 -21.92 -11.02 0.27
CA GLU A 73 -23.35 -11.27 0.23
C GLU A 73 -23.68 -12.74 0.56
N LYS A 74 -24.83 -13.00 1.10
CA LYS A 74 -25.40 -14.32 1.44
C LYS A 74 -24.67 -15.08 2.57
N THR A 75 -23.38 -14.99 2.68
CA THR A 75 -22.62 -15.78 3.66
C THR A 75 -22.07 -14.96 4.82
N GLY A 76 -22.02 -13.63 4.69
CA GLY A 76 -21.37 -12.73 5.65
C GLY A 76 -19.87 -12.99 5.82
N ALA A 77 -19.28 -13.82 4.95
CA ALA A 77 -17.86 -14.16 5.06
C ALA A 77 -17.00 -12.93 4.87
N ARG A 78 -16.09 -12.68 5.82
CA ARG A 78 -15.12 -11.58 5.75
C ARG A 78 -14.23 -11.71 4.52
N ILE A 79 -14.02 -10.62 3.84
CA ILE A 79 -13.20 -10.52 2.63
C ILE A 79 -12.29 -9.30 2.70
N GLU A 80 -11.20 -9.37 1.96
CA GLU A 80 -10.30 -8.26 1.70
C GLU A 80 -10.23 -8.01 0.19
N VAL A 81 -10.28 -6.74 -0.20
CA VAL A 81 -10.08 -6.30 -1.57
C VAL A 81 -8.97 -5.26 -1.58
N PHE A 82 -7.98 -5.44 -2.45
CA PHE A 82 -6.91 -4.47 -2.67
C PHE A 82 -7.02 -3.88 -4.07
N LEU A 83 -7.35 -2.59 -4.14
CA LEU A 83 -7.49 -1.85 -5.39
C LEU A 83 -6.11 -1.65 -6.02
N LEU A 84 -5.95 -2.06 -7.29
CA LEU A 84 -4.70 -1.91 -8.05
C LEU A 84 -4.76 -0.70 -8.98
N ARG A 85 -5.76 -0.68 -9.85
CA ARG A 85 -5.94 0.41 -10.83
C ARG A 85 -7.38 0.49 -11.30
N GLU A 86 -7.81 1.69 -11.64
CA GLU A 86 -9.06 1.92 -12.32
C GLU A 86 -8.92 1.55 -13.81
N LEU A 87 -9.82 0.69 -14.28
CA LEU A 87 -9.85 0.23 -15.68
C LEU A 87 -10.75 1.11 -16.53
N ASN A 88 -11.87 1.57 -15.96
CA ASN A 88 -12.85 2.40 -16.64
C ASN A 88 -13.64 3.23 -15.62
N GLN A 89 -13.52 4.55 -15.69
CA GLN A 89 -14.15 5.47 -14.77
C GLN A 89 -15.68 5.53 -14.95
N ASP A 90 -16.16 5.59 -16.18
CA ASP A 90 -17.60 5.68 -16.47
C ASP A 90 -18.38 4.46 -16.00
N GLN A 91 -17.76 3.29 -16.14
CA GLN A 91 -18.32 2.01 -15.70
C GLN A 91 -17.93 1.64 -14.28
N ARG A 92 -17.06 2.45 -13.62
CA ARG A 92 -16.53 2.23 -12.27
C ARG A 92 -15.87 0.85 -12.11
N LEU A 93 -15.11 0.44 -13.15
CA LEU A 93 -14.42 -0.85 -13.18
C LEU A 93 -13.01 -0.73 -12.59
N TRP A 94 -12.66 -1.64 -11.70
CA TRP A 94 -11.37 -1.71 -11.04
C TRP A 94 -10.75 -3.10 -11.19
N ASP A 95 -9.44 -3.12 -11.49
CA ASP A 95 -8.60 -4.31 -11.32
C ASP A 95 -8.16 -4.39 -9.86
N VAL A 96 -8.36 -5.54 -9.24
CA VAL A 96 -8.16 -5.71 -7.80
C VAL A 96 -7.57 -7.08 -7.47
N LEU A 97 -6.94 -7.19 -6.32
CA LEU A 97 -6.66 -8.48 -5.67
C LEU A 97 -7.70 -8.72 -4.57
N VAL A 98 -8.05 -9.99 -4.38
CA VAL A 98 -9.03 -10.39 -3.37
C VAL A 98 -8.52 -11.52 -2.48
N ASP A 99 -8.95 -11.52 -1.22
CA ASP A 99 -8.70 -12.59 -0.27
C ASP A 99 -9.94 -12.89 0.59
N PRO A 100 -10.35 -14.16 0.75
CA PRO A 100 -9.86 -15.38 0.11
C PRO A 100 -10.38 -15.56 -1.34
N ALA A 101 -9.48 -15.61 -2.31
CA ALA A 101 -9.83 -15.63 -3.74
C ALA A 101 -10.75 -16.79 -4.16
N ARG A 102 -10.59 -17.96 -3.52
CA ARG A 102 -11.42 -19.17 -3.84
C ARG A 102 -12.91 -18.98 -3.53
N LYS A 103 -13.24 -18.08 -2.60
CA LYS A 103 -14.62 -17.82 -2.17
C LYS A 103 -15.28 -16.66 -2.92
N ILE A 104 -14.51 -15.88 -3.67
CA ILE A 104 -14.98 -14.69 -4.39
C ILE A 104 -15.02 -15.01 -5.88
N ARG A 105 -16.23 -15.20 -6.41
CA ARG A 105 -16.52 -15.66 -7.79
C ARG A 105 -17.31 -14.59 -8.53
N ILE A 106 -17.28 -14.65 -9.86
CA ILE A 106 -18.08 -13.80 -10.76
C ILE A 106 -19.56 -13.81 -10.31
N GLY A 107 -20.19 -12.65 -10.30
CA GLY A 107 -21.56 -12.41 -9.86
C GLY A 107 -21.73 -12.30 -8.34
N ASN A 108 -20.66 -12.44 -7.53
CA ASN A 108 -20.78 -12.17 -6.10
C ASN A 108 -20.82 -10.67 -5.85
N LYS A 109 -21.65 -10.25 -4.90
CA LYS A 109 -21.64 -8.91 -4.34
C LYS A 109 -20.85 -8.88 -3.03
N LEU A 110 -20.09 -7.82 -2.85
CA LEU A 110 -19.21 -7.54 -1.74
C LEU A 110 -19.66 -6.21 -1.14
N TYR A 111 -19.80 -6.15 0.17
CA TYR A 111 -20.29 -5.01 0.91
C TYR A 111 -19.20 -4.47 1.83
N PHE A 112 -19.00 -3.16 1.82
CA PHE A 112 -17.94 -2.47 2.57
C PHE A 112 -18.52 -1.33 3.39
N GLY A 113 -17.87 -1.04 4.53
CA GLY A 113 -18.34 -0.07 5.50
C GLY A 113 -19.36 -0.65 6.47
N GLU A 114 -19.57 0.03 7.60
CA GLU A 114 -20.54 -0.39 8.60
C GLU A 114 -21.98 -0.21 8.10
N ASP A 115 -22.18 0.77 7.23
CA ASP A 115 -23.47 1.13 6.61
C ASP A 115 -23.71 0.46 5.25
N GLU A 116 -22.77 -0.38 4.81
CA GLU A 116 -22.81 -1.04 3.49
C GLU A 116 -22.97 -0.05 2.31
N SER A 117 -22.51 1.20 2.49
CA SER A 117 -22.66 2.27 1.48
C SER A 117 -21.86 2.02 0.21
N LEU A 118 -20.77 1.25 0.29
CA LEU A 118 -20.00 0.84 -0.87
C LEU A 118 -20.26 -0.63 -1.18
N VAL A 119 -20.79 -0.90 -2.37
CA VAL A 119 -21.03 -2.25 -2.89
C VAL A 119 -20.15 -2.49 -4.10
N ALA A 120 -19.60 -3.71 -4.24
CA ALA A 120 -18.89 -4.12 -5.43
C ALA A 120 -19.47 -5.43 -5.98
N GLU A 121 -19.48 -5.56 -7.30
CA GLU A 121 -19.84 -6.80 -7.99
C GLU A 121 -18.62 -7.35 -8.73
N VAL A 122 -18.39 -8.64 -8.59
CA VAL A 122 -17.33 -9.35 -9.30
C VAL A 122 -17.77 -9.59 -10.74
N ILE A 123 -17.11 -8.91 -11.69
CA ILE A 123 -17.45 -8.98 -13.12
C ILE A 123 -16.61 -10.05 -13.82
N ASP A 124 -15.31 -10.15 -13.48
CA ASP A 124 -14.40 -11.06 -14.14
C ASP A 124 -13.27 -11.54 -13.22
N ASN A 125 -12.56 -12.59 -13.65
CA ASN A 125 -11.34 -13.10 -13.03
C ASN A 125 -10.14 -12.77 -13.90
N THR A 126 -9.13 -12.08 -13.37
CA THR A 126 -7.92 -11.69 -14.13
C THR A 126 -6.74 -12.62 -13.86
N THR A 127 -6.53 -13.01 -12.61
CA THR A 127 -5.47 -13.94 -12.18
C THR A 127 -5.99 -14.88 -11.09
N SER A 128 -5.13 -15.71 -10.51
CA SER A 128 -5.48 -16.59 -9.41
C SER A 128 -6.10 -15.86 -8.20
N ARG A 129 -5.65 -14.61 -7.94
CA ARG A 129 -6.18 -13.71 -6.90
C ARG A 129 -6.80 -12.43 -7.46
N GLY A 130 -6.66 -12.18 -8.75
CA GLY A 130 -7.15 -10.99 -9.43
C GLY A 130 -8.62 -11.09 -9.82
N ARG A 131 -9.34 -9.97 -9.72
CA ARG A 131 -10.73 -9.81 -10.13
C ARG A 131 -10.91 -8.45 -10.79
N THR A 132 -11.88 -8.36 -11.68
CA THR A 132 -12.46 -7.08 -12.08
C THR A 132 -13.71 -6.85 -11.26
N LEU A 133 -13.74 -5.74 -10.53
CA LEU A 133 -14.90 -5.31 -9.76
C LEU A 133 -15.57 -4.11 -10.42
N ARG A 134 -16.90 -4.08 -10.39
CA ARG A 134 -17.69 -2.87 -10.60
C ARG A 134 -18.11 -2.32 -9.26
N LEU A 135 -17.78 -1.05 -9.00
CA LEU A 135 -18.14 -0.37 -7.76
C LEU A 135 -19.48 0.35 -7.91
N TYR A 136 -20.32 0.26 -6.89
CA TYR A 136 -21.60 0.97 -6.76
C TYR A 136 -21.51 1.83 -5.50
N TYR A 137 -21.53 3.13 -5.70
CA TYR A 137 -21.58 4.15 -4.64
C TYR A 137 -22.43 5.33 -5.11
N GLN A 138 -23.09 6.01 -4.18
CA GLN A 138 -23.82 7.24 -4.40
C GLN A 138 -22.90 8.44 -4.56
#